data_552e651d227c5f3d4937bd088e9159fe
#
_entry.id   552e651d227c5f3d4937bd088e9159fe
#
_cell.length_a   1.000
_cell.length_b   1.000
_cell.length_c   1.000
_cell.angle_alpha   90.00
_cell.angle_beta   90.00
_cell.angle_gamma   90.00
#
_symmetry.space_group_name_H-M   'P 1'
#
loop_
_entity.id
_entity.type
_entity.pdbx_description
1 polymer ?
#
loop_
_entity_poly.entity_id
_entity_poly.type
_entity_poly.pdbx_seq_one_letter_code
_entity_poly.pdbx_strand_id
1 'polypeptide(L)'
;MPSVVSEYPAANPSDASLHFRRRLAFETDCSDVQRSQQSGEVDYVLVDVRGSEAFALGHVPGAINIPSRMISAQRMAEYARQTLFVVYCAGPHCNGVHRAAVRLAELGYPVKEMIGGVTGWLDEGFSLVGENVSALGNGVSCAC
;
A
#
# COMPACT_ATOMS: atom_id res chain seq x y z
N MET A 1 -32.51 21.94 10.54
CA MET A 1 -32.31 20.51 10.82
C MET A 1 -31.00 20.05 10.21
N PRO A 2 -30.10 19.52 11.01
CA PRO A 2 -28.85 18.95 10.44
C PRO A 2 -29.18 17.72 9.60
N SER A 3 -28.36 17.50 8.57
CA SER A 3 -28.41 16.26 7.80
C SER A 3 -27.74 15.13 8.57
N VAL A 4 -27.92 13.90 8.11
CA VAL A 4 -27.18 12.75 8.70
C VAL A 4 -25.67 12.94 8.61
N VAL A 5 -25.18 13.74 7.66
CA VAL A 5 -23.76 14.03 7.50
C VAL A 5 -23.25 14.98 8.57
N SER A 6 -24.04 15.99 8.94
CA SER A 6 -23.64 17.01 9.91
C SER A 6 -24.17 16.73 11.32
N GLU A 7 -24.94 15.65 11.50
CA GLU A 7 -25.40 15.21 12.82
C GLU A 7 -24.22 14.98 13.77
N TYR A 8 -23.15 14.39 13.26
CA TYR A 8 -21.88 14.33 13.98
C TYR A 8 -21.01 15.52 13.52
N PRO A 9 -20.75 16.48 14.40
CA PRO A 9 -20.04 17.69 13.97
C PRO A 9 -18.64 17.42 13.44
N ALA A 10 -18.26 18.18 12.42
CA ALA A 10 -16.87 18.13 11.94
C ALA A 10 -15.93 18.66 13.02
N ALA A 11 -14.71 18.11 13.03
CA ALA A 11 -13.63 18.64 13.86
C ALA A 11 -13.31 20.08 13.44
N ASN A 12 -12.71 20.85 14.34
CA ASN A 12 -12.29 22.20 13.98
C ASN A 12 -11.21 22.15 12.89
N PRO A 13 -11.07 23.21 12.07
CA PRO A 13 -10.14 23.16 10.93
C PRO A 13 -8.70 22.89 11.29
N SER A 14 -8.18 23.35 12.43
CA SER A 14 -6.79 23.10 12.82
C SER A 14 -6.55 21.63 13.14
N ASP A 15 -7.49 20.97 13.83
CA ASP A 15 -7.40 19.54 14.11
C ASP A 15 -7.54 18.72 12.84
N ALA A 16 -8.45 19.11 11.96
CA ALA A 16 -8.64 18.44 10.67
C ALA A 16 -7.38 18.52 9.82
N SER A 17 -6.75 19.70 9.75
CA SER A 17 -5.50 19.89 9.01
C SER A 17 -4.40 18.96 9.52
N LEU A 18 -4.22 18.86 10.83
CA LEU A 18 -3.21 17.98 11.43
C LEU A 18 -3.49 16.51 11.10
N HIS A 19 -4.74 16.10 11.25
CA HIS A 19 -5.16 14.72 10.97
C HIS A 19 -4.87 14.32 9.51
N PHE A 20 -5.30 15.15 8.56
CA PHE A 20 -5.13 14.81 7.15
C PHE A 20 -3.69 14.93 6.67
N ARG A 21 -2.91 15.87 7.22
CA ARG A 21 -1.47 15.91 6.95
C ARG A 21 -0.77 14.64 7.42
N ARG A 22 -1.18 14.10 8.56
CA ARG A 22 -0.65 12.81 9.04
C ARG A 22 -1.00 11.69 8.10
N ARG A 23 -2.23 11.63 7.61
CA ARG A 23 -2.61 10.60 6.63
C ARG A 23 -1.72 10.67 5.39
N LEU A 24 -1.46 11.87 4.87
CA LEU A 24 -0.57 12.03 3.71
C LEU A 24 0.86 11.59 4.00
N ALA A 25 1.30 11.67 5.25
CA ALA A 25 2.62 11.19 5.65
C ALA A 25 2.70 9.67 5.77
N PHE A 26 1.58 9.00 6.07
CA PHE A 26 1.52 7.55 6.26
C PHE A 26 1.06 6.80 5.01
N GLU A 27 0.39 7.49 4.08
CA GLU A 27 -0.30 6.86 2.96
C GLU A 27 0.07 7.51 1.63
N THR A 28 0.01 6.71 0.58
CA THR A 28 -0.11 7.14 -0.80
C THR A 28 -1.27 6.36 -1.42
N ASP A 29 -1.55 6.55 -2.71
CA ASP A 29 -2.62 5.82 -3.38
C ASP A 29 -2.15 5.25 -4.71
N CYS A 30 -3.03 4.45 -5.33
CA CYS A 30 -2.70 3.77 -6.58
C CYS A 30 -2.45 4.76 -7.72
N SER A 31 -3.21 5.84 -7.77
CA SER A 31 -3.07 6.86 -8.82
C SER A 31 -1.71 7.55 -8.76
N ASP A 32 -1.24 7.90 -7.56
CA ASP A 32 0.05 8.55 -7.39
C ASP A 32 1.21 7.60 -7.72
N VAL A 33 1.11 6.34 -7.32
CA VAL A 33 2.13 5.33 -7.66
C VAL A 33 2.20 5.15 -9.17
N GLN A 34 1.07 4.99 -9.83
CA GLN A 34 1.02 4.81 -11.28
C GLN A 34 1.59 6.03 -12.01
N ARG A 35 1.25 7.24 -11.57
CA ARG A 35 1.80 8.47 -12.14
C ARG A 35 3.31 8.55 -11.97
N SER A 36 3.80 8.20 -10.79
CA SER A 36 5.23 8.15 -10.49
C SER A 36 5.96 7.18 -11.42
N GLN A 37 5.40 6.00 -11.63
CA GLN A 37 5.98 5.01 -12.54
C GLN A 37 6.03 5.51 -13.98
N GLN A 38 4.96 6.16 -14.43
CA GLN A 38 4.90 6.69 -15.81
C GLN A 38 5.87 7.84 -16.04
N SER A 39 6.09 8.67 -15.05
CA SER A 39 7.05 9.78 -15.16
C SER A 39 8.49 9.34 -14.98
N GLY A 40 8.72 8.12 -14.48
CA GLY A 40 10.04 7.60 -14.17
C GLY A 40 10.63 8.13 -12.85
N GLU A 41 9.87 8.90 -12.09
CA GLU A 41 10.30 9.44 -10.80
C GLU A 41 9.94 8.46 -9.68
N VAL A 42 10.74 7.41 -9.54
CA VAL A 42 10.51 6.34 -8.55
C VAL A 42 11.65 6.39 -7.53
N ASP A 43 11.38 6.99 -6.38
CA ASP A 43 12.32 7.16 -5.28
C ASP A 43 11.95 6.30 -4.05
N TYR A 44 11.27 5.20 -4.30
CA TYR A 44 10.80 4.25 -3.29
C TYR A 44 10.89 2.82 -3.81
N VAL A 45 10.81 1.88 -2.90
CA VAL A 45 10.67 0.45 -3.23
C VAL A 45 9.22 0.04 -2.98
N LEU A 46 8.54 -0.40 -4.02
CA LEU A 46 7.15 -0.87 -3.93
C LEU A 46 7.15 -2.33 -3.53
N VAL A 47 6.46 -2.67 -2.45
CA VAL A 47 6.48 -4.01 -1.86
C VAL A 47 5.08 -4.57 -1.76
N ASP A 48 4.86 -5.70 -2.42
CA ASP A 48 3.69 -6.54 -2.23
C ASP A 48 3.94 -7.43 -1.02
N VAL A 49 3.13 -7.27 0.03
CA VAL A 49 3.33 -8.00 1.29
C VAL A 49 2.45 -9.23 1.41
N ARG A 50 1.76 -9.59 0.33
CA ARG A 50 0.99 -10.83 0.24
C ARG A 50 1.92 -12.04 0.13
N GLY A 51 1.36 -13.24 0.22
CA GLY A 51 2.11 -14.46 -0.02
C GLY A 51 2.65 -14.55 -1.44
N SER A 52 3.68 -15.34 -1.63
CA SER A 52 4.38 -15.47 -2.91
C SER A 52 3.50 -16.01 -4.03
N GLU A 53 2.53 -16.88 -3.71
CA GLU A 53 1.62 -17.42 -4.72
C GLU A 53 0.68 -16.33 -5.27
N ALA A 54 0.13 -15.49 -4.38
CA ALA A 54 -0.73 -14.39 -4.78
C ALA A 54 0.05 -13.38 -5.63
N PHE A 55 1.27 -13.06 -5.24
CA PHE A 55 2.15 -12.19 -6.00
C PHE A 55 2.42 -12.75 -7.41
N ALA A 56 2.75 -14.02 -7.51
CA ALA A 56 3.06 -14.65 -8.80
C ALA A 56 1.88 -14.62 -9.76
N LEU A 57 0.66 -14.79 -9.25
CA LEU A 57 -0.55 -14.74 -10.08
C LEU A 57 -0.79 -13.35 -10.67
N GLY A 58 -0.53 -12.31 -9.92
CA GLY A 58 -0.71 -10.94 -10.39
C GLY A 58 -0.35 -9.92 -9.33
N HIS A 59 0.44 -8.92 -9.72
CA HIS A 59 0.89 -7.88 -8.81
C HIS A 59 1.04 -6.55 -9.55
N VAL A 60 1.17 -5.47 -8.79
CA VAL A 60 1.38 -4.13 -9.35
C VAL A 60 2.74 -4.10 -10.07
N PRO A 61 2.81 -3.57 -11.29
CA PRO A 61 4.09 -3.47 -11.99
C PRO A 61 5.17 -2.77 -11.15
N GLY A 62 6.38 -3.30 -11.19
CA GLY A 62 7.50 -2.74 -10.43
C GLY A 62 7.60 -3.19 -8.97
N ALA A 63 6.58 -3.88 -8.45
CA ALA A 63 6.60 -4.35 -7.07
C ALA A 63 7.53 -5.55 -6.91
N ILE A 64 8.19 -5.61 -5.76
CA ILE A 64 8.85 -6.82 -5.28
C ILE A 64 7.96 -7.49 -4.24
N ASN A 65 8.19 -8.77 -4.00
CA ASN A 65 7.41 -9.52 -3.01
C ASN A 65 8.23 -9.76 -1.75
N ILE A 66 7.77 -9.21 -0.65
CA ILE A 66 8.28 -9.55 0.68
C ILE A 66 7.06 -9.81 1.56
N PRO A 67 6.65 -11.07 1.72
CA PRO A 67 5.51 -11.37 2.59
C PRO A 67 5.69 -10.76 3.97
N SER A 68 4.61 -10.25 4.55
CA SER A 68 4.67 -9.49 5.80
C SER A 68 5.49 -10.20 6.88
N ARG A 69 5.27 -11.50 7.07
CA ARG A 69 5.99 -12.28 8.09
C ARG A 69 7.48 -12.44 7.82
N MET A 70 7.92 -12.19 6.59
CA MET A 70 9.32 -12.31 6.20
C MET A 70 10.12 -11.02 6.40
N ILE A 71 9.46 -9.95 6.79
CA ILE A 71 10.12 -8.67 7.06
C ILE A 71 10.85 -8.79 8.39
N SER A 72 12.17 -8.76 8.32
CA SER A 72 13.06 -8.89 9.48
C SER A 72 14.29 -8.04 9.26
N ALA A 73 15.05 -7.77 10.31
CA ALA A 73 16.30 -7.03 10.21
C ALA A 73 17.27 -7.70 9.21
N GLN A 74 17.33 -9.01 9.22
CA GLN A 74 18.21 -9.77 8.33
C GLN A 74 17.77 -9.64 6.87
N ARG A 75 16.47 -9.81 6.59
CA ARG A 75 15.93 -9.72 5.23
C ARG A 75 16.11 -8.32 4.64
N MET A 76 15.96 -7.28 5.47
CA MET A 76 16.03 -5.90 5.03
C MET A 76 17.43 -5.31 5.06
N ALA A 77 18.43 -6.06 5.52
CA ALA A 77 19.79 -5.54 5.74
C ALA A 77 20.47 -5.00 4.47
N GLU A 78 20.05 -5.48 3.30
CA GLU A 78 20.59 -5.01 2.01
C GLU A 78 20.14 -3.59 1.63
N TYR A 79 19.11 -3.08 2.28
CA TYR A 79 18.56 -1.75 1.98
C TYR A 79 19.15 -0.68 2.88
N ALA A 80 19.48 0.47 2.29
CA ALA A 80 19.92 1.63 3.04
C ALA A 80 18.81 2.12 3.98
N ARG A 81 19.20 2.64 5.14
CA ARG A 81 18.26 3.06 6.18
C ARG A 81 17.25 4.12 5.74
N GLN A 82 17.63 4.97 4.80
CA GLN A 82 16.76 6.02 4.29
C GLN A 82 15.83 5.56 3.17
N THR A 83 15.88 4.28 2.79
CA THR A 83 15.00 3.74 1.75
C THR A 83 13.54 3.87 2.17
N LEU A 84 12.74 4.52 1.32
CA LEU A 84 11.30 4.58 1.51
C LEU A 84 10.66 3.32 0.93
N PHE A 85 9.92 2.61 1.76
CA PHE A 85 9.12 1.48 1.30
C PHE A 85 7.66 1.90 1.17
N VAL A 86 7.07 1.58 0.03
CA VAL A 86 5.63 1.71 -0.18
C VAL A 86 5.06 0.32 -0.22
N VAL A 87 4.21 0.00 0.72
CA VAL A 87 3.67 -1.35 0.92
C VAL A 87 2.21 -1.43 0.52
N TYR A 88 1.80 -2.57 0.01
CA TYR A 88 0.39 -2.82 -0.27
C TYR A 88 0.05 -4.29 -0.07
N CYS A 89 -1.23 -4.55 0.15
CA CYS A 89 -1.80 -5.89 0.29
C CYS A 89 -2.95 -6.05 -0.72
N ALA A 90 -3.86 -6.96 -0.45
CA ALA A 90 -4.96 -7.29 -1.37
C ALA A 90 -5.90 -6.10 -1.61
N GLY A 91 -6.28 -5.40 -0.54
CA GLY A 91 -7.24 -4.30 -0.64
C GLY A 91 -7.59 -3.73 0.71
N PRO A 92 -8.60 -2.84 0.77
CA PRO A 92 -8.97 -2.15 2.01
C PRO A 92 -9.41 -3.07 3.15
N HIS A 93 -9.85 -4.29 2.80
CA HIS A 93 -10.34 -5.29 3.75
C HIS A 93 -9.20 -6.07 4.45
N CYS A 94 -7.95 -5.86 4.05
CA CYS A 94 -6.81 -6.63 4.52
C CYS A 94 -5.88 -5.76 5.35
N ASN A 95 -5.64 -6.13 6.60
CA ASN A 95 -4.73 -5.40 7.48
C ASN A 95 -3.27 -5.91 7.42
N GLY A 96 -2.97 -6.84 6.51
CA GLY A 96 -1.60 -7.30 6.32
C GLY A 96 -0.63 -6.19 5.98
N VAL A 97 -1.11 -5.18 5.25
CA VAL A 97 -0.32 -3.99 4.92
C VAL A 97 0.09 -3.22 6.18
N HIS A 98 -0.81 -3.09 7.16
CA HIS A 98 -0.50 -2.39 8.41
C HIS A 98 0.52 -3.16 9.23
N ARG A 99 0.40 -4.48 9.28
CA ARG A 99 1.36 -5.34 9.98
C ARG A 99 2.76 -5.22 9.37
N ALA A 100 2.83 -5.21 8.05
CA ALA A 100 4.09 -5.01 7.33
C ALA A 100 4.68 -3.63 7.61
N ALA A 101 3.86 -2.60 7.58
CA ALA A 101 4.29 -1.23 7.85
C ALA A 101 4.85 -1.09 9.28
N VAL A 102 4.20 -1.71 10.27
CA VAL A 102 4.71 -1.73 11.65
C VAL A 102 6.10 -2.36 11.69
N ARG A 103 6.29 -3.50 11.04
CA ARG A 103 7.58 -4.20 11.05
C ARG A 103 8.68 -3.34 10.43
N LEU A 104 8.40 -2.70 9.29
CA LEU A 104 9.37 -1.82 8.63
C LEU A 104 9.69 -0.59 9.49
N ALA A 105 8.68 0.03 10.07
CA ALA A 105 8.86 1.20 10.92
C ALA A 105 9.67 0.87 12.17
N GLU A 106 9.41 -0.28 12.80
CA GLU A 106 10.16 -0.73 13.97
C GLU A 106 11.63 -1.03 13.64
N LEU A 107 11.91 -1.40 12.39
CA LEU A 107 13.30 -1.57 11.91
C LEU A 107 13.97 -0.24 11.55
N GLY A 108 13.22 0.87 11.61
CA GLY A 108 13.76 2.21 11.36
C GLY A 108 13.65 2.68 9.90
N TYR A 109 12.88 2.00 9.06
CA TYR A 109 12.70 2.41 7.67
C TYR A 109 11.50 3.33 7.51
N PRO A 110 11.63 4.40 6.68
CA PRO A 110 10.46 5.15 6.24
C PRO A 110 9.49 4.24 5.49
N VAL A 111 8.21 4.37 5.76
CA VAL A 111 7.20 3.53 5.13
C VAL A 111 5.93 4.31 4.86
N LYS A 112 5.30 4.04 3.72
CA LYS A 112 3.93 4.47 3.41
C LYS A 112 3.15 3.27 2.92
N GLU A 113 1.84 3.27 3.18
CA GLU A 113 0.97 2.28 2.56
C GLU A 113 0.37 2.84 1.27
N MET A 114 0.27 2.01 0.24
CA MET A 114 -0.54 2.33 -0.93
C MET A 114 -1.97 1.89 -0.64
N ILE A 115 -2.83 2.84 -0.30
CA ILE A 115 -4.22 2.52 0.05
C ILE A 115 -4.94 1.93 -1.17
N GLY A 116 -5.85 1.03 -0.90
CA GLY A 116 -6.61 0.32 -1.94
C GLY A 116 -5.97 -0.99 -2.38
N GLY A 117 -4.64 -1.11 -2.34
CA GLY A 117 -3.95 -2.33 -2.71
C GLY A 117 -4.26 -2.81 -4.13
N VAL A 118 -4.27 -4.12 -4.32
CA VAL A 118 -4.58 -4.73 -5.63
C VAL A 118 -5.98 -4.36 -6.09
N THR A 119 -6.96 -4.42 -5.20
CA THR A 119 -8.35 -4.05 -5.52
C THR A 119 -8.42 -2.60 -6.02
N GLY A 120 -7.77 -1.68 -5.30
CA GLY A 120 -7.74 -0.27 -5.70
C GLY A 120 -7.04 -0.05 -7.02
N TRP A 121 -5.94 -0.77 -7.28
CA TRP A 121 -5.22 -0.71 -8.54
C TRP A 121 -6.13 -1.10 -9.71
N LEU A 122 -6.86 -2.19 -9.58
CA LEU A 122 -7.80 -2.64 -10.60
C LEU A 122 -8.99 -1.70 -10.76
N ASP A 123 -9.50 -1.15 -9.64
CA ASP A 123 -10.63 -0.21 -9.68
C ASP A 123 -10.28 1.07 -10.44
N GLU A 124 -9.02 1.49 -10.42
CA GLU A 124 -8.54 2.62 -11.21
C GLU A 124 -8.38 2.28 -12.69
N GLY A 125 -8.59 1.03 -13.07
CA GLY A 125 -8.44 0.56 -14.45
C GLY A 125 -7.00 0.23 -14.83
N PHE A 126 -6.10 0.12 -13.86
CA PHE A 126 -4.70 -0.20 -14.11
C PHE A 126 -4.50 -1.70 -14.20
N SER A 127 -3.49 -2.13 -14.97
CA SER A 127 -3.20 -3.54 -15.21
C SER A 127 -2.17 -4.08 -14.26
N LEU A 128 -2.35 -5.35 -13.86
CA LEU A 128 -1.36 -6.11 -13.13
C LEU A 128 -0.43 -6.84 -14.09
N VAL A 129 0.70 -7.31 -13.56
CA VAL A 129 1.62 -8.22 -14.25
C VAL A 129 1.72 -9.51 -13.45
N GLY A 130 1.95 -10.66 -14.12
CA GLY A 130 2.03 -11.95 -13.44
C GLY A 130 1.65 -13.10 -14.35
N GLU A 131 1.63 -14.31 -13.76
CA GLU A 131 1.44 -15.56 -14.50
C GLU A 131 0.01 -15.80 -14.99
N ASN A 132 -0.99 -15.30 -14.25
CA ASN A 132 -2.39 -15.53 -14.58
C ASN A 132 -3.26 -14.36 -14.18
N VAL A 133 -3.03 -13.22 -14.85
CA VAL A 133 -3.70 -11.95 -14.56
C VAL A 133 -5.21 -12.05 -14.79
N SER A 134 -5.65 -12.82 -15.79
CA SER A 134 -7.08 -12.96 -16.14
C SER A 134 -7.89 -13.67 -15.06
N ALA A 135 -7.28 -14.48 -14.21
CA ALA A 135 -7.97 -15.19 -13.15
C ALA A 135 -8.35 -14.31 -11.97
N LEU A 136 -7.86 -13.07 -11.92
CA LEU A 136 -8.11 -12.15 -10.81
C LEU A 136 -9.44 -11.39 -10.92
N GLY A 137 -10.20 -11.61 -12.01
CA GLY A 137 -11.45 -10.91 -12.26
C GLY A 137 -12.57 -11.20 -11.25
N ASN A 138 -12.46 -12.27 -10.45
CA ASN A 138 -13.52 -12.75 -9.57
C ASN A 138 -13.25 -12.58 -8.07
N GLY A 139 -12.23 -11.83 -7.71
CA GLY A 139 -11.96 -11.55 -6.32
C GLY A 139 -10.48 -11.56 -6.01
N VAL A 140 -10.10 -10.68 -5.10
CA VAL A 140 -8.74 -10.55 -4.62
C VAL A 140 -8.71 -11.10 -3.21
N SER A 141 -7.96 -12.19 -3.00
CA SER A 141 -7.82 -12.81 -1.70
C SER A 141 -6.78 -12.08 -0.87
N CYS A 142 -7.09 -11.88 0.41
CA CYS A 142 -6.10 -11.43 1.37
C CYS A 142 -5.27 -12.63 1.82
N ALA A 143 -4.30 -13.02 1.00
CA ALA A 143 -3.38 -14.11 1.28
C ALA A 143 -2.11 -13.55 1.94
N CYS A 144 -2.32 -12.81 3.00
CA CYS A 144 -1.22 -12.21 3.76
C CYS A 144 -0.79 -13.14 4.94
#